data_3b5771f7842957b4e9f7ca5ce4f1a119
#
_entry.id   3b5771f7842957b4e9f7ca5ce4f1a119
#
_cell.length_a   1.000
_cell.length_b   1.000
_cell.length_c   1.000
_cell.angle_alpha   90.00
_cell.angle_beta   90.00
_cell.angle_gamma   90.00
#
_symmetry.space_group_name_H-M   'P 1'
#
loop_
_entity.id
_entity.type
_entity.pdbx_description
1 polymer ?
#
loop_
_entity_poly.entity_id
_entity_poly.type
_entity_poly.pdbx_seq_one_letter_code
_entity_poly.pdbx_strand_id
1 'polypeptide(L)'
;MRTTLAVATLPLILLSMAPAMASGVPETPQLRLEKADVLPLALDDRYQFRKVQEYLNEPKFAKPTVYAMVAFDRQRVNYGAVTSVDHLDVRGHYYNFYWRTRQSGPVTVRFEYRQANLGSYVQAKEVSYDHPRGTMETNFQVIGDDYIQDGRVIAWRALLISEGKIVGLTQSYLWD
;
A
#
# COMPACT_ATOMS: atom_id res chain seq x y z
N MET A 1 -15.18 -62.85 38.91
CA MET A 1 -14.97 -62.43 37.52
C MET A 1 -15.24 -60.94 37.41
N ARG A 2 -14.22 -60.12 37.34
CA ARG A 2 -14.35 -58.65 37.17
C ARG A 2 -13.92 -58.31 35.74
N THR A 3 -14.87 -57.86 34.93
CA THR A 3 -14.70 -57.41 33.56
C THR A 3 -14.32 -55.94 33.56
N THR A 4 -13.09 -55.61 33.22
CA THR A 4 -12.61 -54.24 33.00
C THR A 4 -12.91 -53.81 31.58
N LEU A 5 -13.76 -52.77 31.42
CA LEU A 5 -13.98 -52.08 30.15
C LEU A 5 -12.80 -51.13 29.92
N ALA A 6 -12.10 -51.29 28.82
CA ALA A 6 -11.09 -50.35 28.33
C ALA A 6 -11.78 -49.28 27.50
N VAL A 7 -11.70 -48.01 27.95
CA VAL A 7 -12.17 -46.86 27.19
C VAL A 7 -11.01 -46.44 26.30
N ALA A 8 -11.19 -46.60 24.98
CA ALA A 8 -10.25 -46.10 23.96
C ALA A 8 -10.53 -44.61 23.72
N THR A 9 -9.62 -43.74 24.14
CA THR A 9 -9.62 -42.31 23.82
C THR A 9 -8.98 -42.12 22.43
N LEU A 10 -9.80 -41.68 21.47
CA LEU A 10 -9.35 -41.28 20.14
C LEU A 10 -8.72 -39.88 20.22
N PRO A 11 -7.49 -39.65 19.74
CA PRO A 11 -6.92 -38.30 19.68
C PRO A 11 -7.59 -37.50 18.57
N LEU A 12 -8.20 -36.38 18.95
CA LEU A 12 -8.72 -35.37 18.02
C LEU A 12 -7.53 -34.63 17.37
N ILE A 13 -7.22 -34.99 16.12
CA ILE A 13 -6.20 -34.29 15.33
C ILE A 13 -6.85 -32.96 14.90
N LEU A 14 -6.46 -31.87 15.58
CA LEU A 14 -6.73 -30.50 15.11
C LEU A 14 -5.86 -30.26 13.87
N LEU A 15 -6.53 -30.34 12.71
CA LEU A 15 -5.94 -29.92 11.43
C LEU A 15 -5.82 -28.38 11.47
N SER A 16 -4.67 -27.85 11.81
CA SER A 16 -4.38 -26.43 11.71
C SER A 16 -4.36 -26.05 10.24
N MET A 17 -5.41 -25.38 9.78
CA MET A 17 -5.41 -24.70 8.47
C MET A 17 -4.40 -23.55 8.57
N ALA A 18 -3.21 -23.74 8.01
CA ALA A 18 -2.31 -22.63 7.74
C ALA A 18 -2.98 -21.66 6.76
N PRO A 19 -2.96 -20.35 7.02
CA PRO A 19 -3.46 -19.38 6.05
C PRO A 19 -2.68 -19.55 4.73
N ALA A 20 -3.41 -19.64 3.62
CA ALA A 20 -2.82 -19.65 2.30
C ALA A 20 -1.93 -18.41 2.16
N MET A 21 -0.62 -18.62 1.96
CA MET A 21 0.31 -17.57 1.62
C MET A 21 -0.11 -17.00 0.26
N ALA A 22 -0.80 -15.88 0.27
CA ALA A 22 -0.94 -15.05 -0.91
C ALA A 22 0.49 -14.63 -1.32
N SER A 23 0.98 -15.14 -2.44
CA SER A 23 2.25 -14.75 -3.03
C SER A 23 2.08 -13.38 -3.70
N GLY A 24 1.92 -12.34 -2.86
CA GLY A 24 2.00 -10.94 -3.23
C GLY A 24 3.39 -10.42 -2.89
N VAL A 25 3.84 -9.40 -3.59
CA VAL A 25 4.97 -8.54 -3.21
C VAL A 25 4.89 -8.31 -1.70
N PRO A 26 5.99 -8.45 -0.92
CA PRO A 26 5.96 -8.25 0.52
C PRO A 26 5.37 -6.87 0.79
N GLU A 27 4.16 -6.84 1.30
CA GLU A 27 3.49 -5.59 1.67
C GLU A 27 4.20 -5.06 2.90
N THR A 28 4.96 -4.00 2.69
CA THR A 28 5.49 -3.21 3.81
C THR A 28 4.29 -2.68 4.59
N PRO A 29 4.19 -2.92 5.90
CA PRO A 29 3.02 -2.53 6.66
C PRO A 29 2.77 -1.02 6.54
N GLN A 30 1.58 -0.66 6.05
CA GLN A 30 1.15 0.73 5.89
C GLN A 30 0.34 1.13 7.12
N LEU A 31 0.78 2.18 7.79
CA LEU A 31 0.05 2.76 8.91
C LEU A 31 -0.89 3.87 8.40
N ARG A 32 -2.19 3.71 8.59
CA ARG A 32 -3.16 4.79 8.36
C ARG A 32 -3.11 5.76 9.52
N LEU A 33 -2.97 7.05 9.23
CA LEU A 33 -2.97 8.10 10.24
C LEU A 33 -4.37 8.70 10.36
N GLU A 34 -4.89 8.76 11.57
CA GLU A 34 -6.14 9.48 11.88
C GLU A 34 -5.92 11.00 11.77
N LYS A 35 -4.74 11.46 12.13
CA LYS A 35 -4.33 12.86 12.06
C LYS A 35 -2.87 12.96 11.66
N ALA A 36 -2.60 13.70 10.60
CA ALA A 36 -1.23 13.97 10.16
C ALA A 36 -0.72 15.26 10.82
N ASP A 37 0.41 15.18 11.52
CA ASP A 37 1.06 16.35 12.09
C ASP A 37 1.67 17.22 10.98
N VAL A 38 1.60 18.53 11.18
CA VAL A 38 2.29 19.51 10.32
C VAL A 38 3.76 19.52 10.71
N LEU A 39 4.61 19.11 9.79
CA LEU A 39 6.06 19.05 10.01
C LEU A 39 6.77 20.20 9.30
N PRO A 40 7.90 20.70 9.86
CA PRO A 40 8.69 21.73 9.22
C PRO A 40 9.32 21.22 7.92
N LEU A 41 9.31 22.09 6.90
CA LEU A 41 9.94 21.82 5.62
C LEU A 41 11.43 22.16 5.69
N ALA A 42 12.30 21.19 5.44
CA ALA A 42 13.75 21.31 5.42
C ALA A 42 14.32 20.42 4.30
N LEU A 43 14.07 20.82 3.05
CA LEU A 43 14.49 20.05 1.89
C LEU A 43 15.99 19.79 1.87
N ASP A 44 16.38 18.57 1.55
CA ASP A 44 17.77 18.11 1.55
C ASP A 44 18.02 17.25 0.30
N ASP A 45 18.96 17.65 -0.53
CA ASP A 45 19.33 16.97 -1.77
C ASP A 45 19.82 15.52 -1.59
N ARG A 46 20.11 15.12 -0.37
CA ARG A 46 20.46 13.74 -0.02
C ARG A 46 19.24 12.79 -0.08
N TYR A 47 18.03 13.36 -0.06
CA TYR A 47 16.76 12.64 -0.13
C TYR A 47 15.98 13.10 -1.36
N GLN A 48 15.72 12.20 -2.29
CA GLN A 48 15.09 12.57 -3.56
C GLN A 48 14.07 11.53 -4.01
N PHE A 49 12.89 11.97 -4.39
CA PHE A 49 12.01 11.16 -5.24
C PHE A 49 12.58 11.10 -6.65
N ARG A 50 12.60 9.93 -7.26
CA ARG A 50 13.18 9.70 -8.59
C ARG A 50 12.12 9.42 -9.64
N LYS A 51 11.08 8.70 -9.27
CA LYS A 51 10.00 8.30 -10.16
C LYS A 51 8.75 8.02 -9.33
N VAL A 52 7.61 8.34 -9.90
CA VAL A 52 6.30 7.92 -9.40
C VAL A 52 5.62 7.11 -10.50
N GLN A 53 5.03 5.99 -10.14
CA GLN A 53 4.17 5.22 -11.00
C GLN A 53 2.78 5.16 -10.37
N GLU A 54 1.79 5.54 -11.15
CA GLU A 54 0.39 5.46 -10.76
C GLU A 54 -0.32 4.45 -11.65
N TYR A 55 -1.11 3.60 -11.02
CA TYR A 55 -1.96 2.66 -11.73
C TYR A 55 -3.37 2.68 -11.17
N LEU A 56 -4.36 2.84 -12.04
CA LEU A 56 -5.78 2.75 -11.68
C LEU A 56 -6.33 1.41 -12.14
N ASN A 57 -6.64 0.55 -11.17
CA ASN A 57 -7.33 -0.71 -11.42
C ASN A 57 -8.85 -0.52 -11.35
N GLU A 58 -9.43 -0.07 -12.44
CA GLU A 58 -10.87 0.05 -12.56
C GLU A 58 -11.35 -0.53 -13.90
N PRO A 59 -12.20 -1.57 -13.90
CA PRO A 59 -12.67 -2.24 -15.11
C PRO A 59 -13.30 -1.30 -16.13
N LYS A 60 -14.01 -0.28 -15.66
CA LYS A 60 -14.66 0.73 -16.48
C LYS A 60 -13.68 1.54 -17.36
N PHE A 61 -12.43 1.68 -16.90
CA PHE A 61 -11.37 2.41 -17.61
C PHE A 61 -10.33 1.49 -18.23
N ALA A 62 -10.52 0.18 -18.09
CA ALA A 62 -9.61 -0.81 -18.63
C ALA A 62 -9.74 -0.88 -20.16
N LYS A 63 -8.97 -0.06 -20.88
CA LYS A 63 -8.85 -0.15 -22.33
C LYS A 63 -7.90 -1.30 -22.70
N PRO A 64 -8.15 -2.00 -23.82
CA PRO A 64 -7.15 -2.89 -24.40
C PRO A 64 -5.83 -2.11 -24.59
N THR A 65 -4.72 -2.73 -24.23
CA THR A 65 -3.41 -2.10 -24.34
C THR A 65 -2.45 -3.04 -25.04
N VAL A 66 -1.65 -2.47 -25.94
CA VAL A 66 -0.50 -3.15 -26.58
C VAL A 66 0.78 -2.99 -25.75
N TYR A 67 0.76 -2.15 -24.71
CA TYR A 67 1.92 -1.91 -23.87
C TYR A 67 2.06 -3.03 -22.83
N ALA A 68 3.12 -3.82 -22.97
CA ALA A 68 3.40 -4.97 -22.11
C ALA A 68 3.48 -4.59 -20.61
N MET A 69 4.03 -3.42 -20.28
CA MET A 69 4.13 -2.92 -18.91
C MET A 69 2.75 -2.74 -18.26
N VAL A 70 1.81 -2.12 -18.96
CA VAL A 70 0.45 -1.88 -18.47
C VAL A 70 -0.33 -3.19 -18.34
N ALA A 71 -0.13 -4.11 -19.30
CA ALA A 71 -0.73 -5.44 -19.25
C ALA A 71 -0.21 -6.24 -18.04
N PHE A 72 1.10 -6.16 -17.79
CA PHE A 72 1.74 -6.80 -16.63
C PHE A 72 1.24 -6.25 -15.30
N ASP A 73 1.18 -4.93 -15.13
CA ASP A 73 0.67 -4.31 -13.90
C ASP A 73 -0.79 -4.71 -13.64
N ARG A 74 -1.62 -4.74 -14.68
CA ARG A 74 -3.01 -5.23 -14.59
C ARG A 74 -3.08 -6.68 -14.13
N GLN A 75 -2.27 -7.54 -14.71
CA GLN A 75 -2.23 -8.95 -14.35
C GLN A 75 -1.74 -9.14 -12.91
N ARG A 76 -0.71 -8.42 -12.51
CA ARG A 76 -0.14 -8.45 -11.16
C ARG A 76 -1.16 -8.03 -10.10
N VAL A 77 -1.86 -6.94 -10.34
CA VAL A 77 -2.85 -6.38 -9.39
C VAL A 77 -4.08 -7.28 -9.24
N ASN A 78 -4.52 -7.92 -10.32
CA ASN A 78 -5.67 -8.82 -10.29
C ASN A 78 -5.29 -10.30 -10.06
N TYR A 79 -4.01 -10.57 -9.73
CA TYR A 79 -3.56 -11.93 -9.48
C TYR A 79 -4.26 -12.52 -8.25
N GLY A 80 -4.91 -13.66 -8.43
CA GLY A 80 -5.67 -14.33 -7.36
C GLY A 80 -7.13 -13.88 -7.21
N ALA A 81 -7.54 -12.80 -7.87
CA ALA A 81 -8.94 -12.36 -7.87
C ALA A 81 -9.76 -13.25 -8.82
N VAL A 82 -10.68 -14.05 -8.28
CA VAL A 82 -11.51 -15.02 -9.01
C VAL A 82 -12.99 -14.63 -8.94
N THR A 83 -13.45 -14.20 -7.79
CA THR A 83 -14.85 -13.83 -7.57
C THR A 83 -15.07 -12.33 -7.81
N SER A 84 -16.35 -11.94 -7.94
CA SER A 84 -16.70 -10.51 -8.04
C SER A 84 -16.27 -9.72 -6.81
N VAL A 85 -16.27 -10.34 -5.63
CA VAL A 85 -15.82 -9.71 -4.38
C VAL A 85 -14.31 -9.48 -4.43
N ASP A 86 -13.50 -10.49 -4.81
CA ASP A 86 -12.05 -10.36 -4.93
C ASP A 86 -11.68 -9.20 -5.89
N HIS A 87 -12.43 -9.05 -6.99
CA HIS A 87 -12.21 -7.95 -7.94
C HIS A 87 -12.60 -6.58 -7.37
N LEU A 88 -13.57 -6.51 -6.44
CA LEU A 88 -13.88 -5.27 -5.73
C LEU A 88 -12.78 -4.92 -4.73
N ASP A 89 -12.23 -5.89 -4.02
CA ASP A 89 -11.18 -5.69 -3.02
C ASP A 89 -9.88 -5.14 -3.61
N VAL A 90 -9.54 -5.53 -4.84
CA VAL A 90 -8.33 -5.03 -5.54
C VAL A 90 -8.60 -3.81 -6.43
N ARG A 91 -9.83 -3.32 -6.46
CA ARG A 91 -10.21 -2.16 -7.27
C ARG A 91 -9.76 -0.87 -6.62
N GLY A 92 -9.08 0.01 -7.38
CA GLY A 92 -8.67 1.32 -6.90
C GLY A 92 -7.33 1.80 -7.46
N HIS A 93 -6.70 2.69 -6.73
CA HIS A 93 -5.44 3.33 -7.07
C HIS A 93 -4.26 2.66 -6.41
N TYR A 94 -3.19 2.48 -7.18
CA TYR A 94 -1.90 1.96 -6.76
C TYR A 94 -0.81 2.98 -7.08
N TYR A 95 0.07 3.25 -6.10
CA TYR A 95 1.15 4.22 -6.20
C TYR A 95 2.46 3.55 -5.83
N ASN A 96 3.46 3.62 -6.72
CA ASN A 96 4.81 3.17 -6.45
C ASN A 96 5.73 4.38 -6.48
N PHE A 97 6.30 4.72 -5.34
CA PHE A 97 7.24 5.81 -5.18
C PHE A 97 8.66 5.27 -5.15
N TYR A 98 9.46 5.61 -6.15
CA TYR A 98 10.89 5.32 -6.18
C TYR A 98 11.63 6.52 -5.65
N TRP A 99 12.37 6.32 -4.57
CA TRP A 99 13.12 7.38 -3.91
C TRP A 99 14.52 6.92 -3.55
N ARG A 100 15.40 7.86 -3.25
CA ARG A 100 16.79 7.59 -2.93
C ARG A 100 17.21 8.38 -1.71
N THR A 101 17.98 7.73 -0.83
CA THR A 101 18.72 8.39 0.24
C THR A 101 20.21 8.16 0.08
N ARG A 102 21.00 9.20 0.38
CA ARG A 102 22.45 9.15 0.55
C ARG A 102 22.86 9.27 2.00
N GLN A 103 21.89 9.45 2.90
CA GLN A 103 22.09 9.58 4.35
C GLN A 103 21.73 8.27 5.03
N SER A 104 22.46 7.93 6.09
CA SER A 104 22.09 6.87 7.02
C SER A 104 21.12 7.41 8.07
N GLY A 105 20.16 6.60 8.51
CA GLY A 105 19.19 6.97 9.53
C GLY A 105 17.76 6.60 9.13
N PRO A 106 16.81 6.70 10.06
CA PRO A 106 15.43 6.36 9.80
C PRO A 106 14.77 7.36 8.84
N VAL A 107 13.96 6.84 7.94
CA VAL A 107 13.16 7.64 7.00
C VAL A 107 11.74 7.10 6.99
N THR A 108 10.77 7.98 7.12
CA THR A 108 9.36 7.67 6.94
C THR A 108 8.87 8.27 5.62
N VAL A 109 8.23 7.44 4.81
CA VAL A 109 7.53 7.89 3.62
C VAL A 109 6.07 8.08 3.98
N ARG A 110 5.56 9.32 3.89
CA ARG A 110 4.15 9.65 4.12
C ARG A 110 3.49 9.94 2.79
N PHE A 111 2.39 9.28 2.53
CA PHE A 111 1.52 9.51 1.39
C PHE A 111 0.23 10.17 1.88
N GLU A 112 -0.01 11.40 1.45
CA GLU A 112 -1.22 12.16 1.74
C GLU A 112 -2.06 12.30 0.48
N TYR A 113 -3.37 12.14 0.61
CA TYR A 113 -4.26 12.14 -0.55
C TYR A 113 -5.66 12.66 -0.21
N ARG A 114 -6.33 13.20 -1.22
CA ARG A 114 -7.74 13.62 -1.18
C ARG A 114 -8.55 12.73 -2.10
N GLN A 115 -9.75 12.34 -1.65
CA GLN A 115 -10.68 11.53 -2.42
C GLN A 115 -11.91 12.32 -2.82
N ALA A 116 -12.50 11.96 -3.95
CA ALA A 116 -13.57 12.73 -4.59
C ALA A 116 -14.81 12.95 -3.71
N ASN A 117 -15.16 11.94 -2.89
CA ASN A 117 -16.35 11.99 -2.04
C ASN A 117 -16.10 12.65 -0.67
N LEU A 118 -14.83 12.90 -0.31
CA LEU A 118 -14.44 13.51 0.96
C LEU A 118 -14.10 15.00 0.86
N GLY A 119 -14.21 15.61 -0.32
CA GLY A 119 -13.94 17.02 -0.55
C GLY A 119 -12.49 17.39 -0.22
N SER A 120 -12.28 18.34 0.70
CA SER A 120 -10.95 18.81 1.11
C SER A 120 -10.28 17.97 2.21
N TYR A 121 -10.94 16.93 2.70
CA TYR A 121 -10.37 16.08 3.75
C TYR A 121 -9.14 15.34 3.23
N VAL A 122 -8.03 15.43 3.99
CA VAL A 122 -6.77 14.78 3.66
C VAL A 122 -6.64 13.52 4.48
N GLN A 123 -6.45 12.41 3.81
CA GLN A 123 -6.06 11.14 4.41
C GLN A 123 -4.56 10.95 4.29
N ALA A 124 -3.96 10.17 5.21
CA ALA A 124 -2.54 9.89 5.17
C ALA A 124 -2.23 8.43 5.54
N LYS A 125 -1.22 7.87 4.86
CA LYS A 125 -0.63 6.56 5.14
C LYS A 125 0.88 6.71 5.24
N GLU A 126 1.51 5.95 6.14
CA GLU A 126 2.96 5.98 6.34
C GLU A 126 3.60 4.60 6.24
N VAL A 127 4.83 4.60 5.78
CA VAL A 127 5.75 3.45 5.82
C VAL A 127 7.09 3.93 6.35
N SER A 128 7.59 3.29 7.40
CA SER A 128 8.85 3.66 8.03
C SER A 128 9.95 2.65 7.72
N TYR A 129 11.16 3.17 7.52
CA TYR A 129 12.38 2.43 7.25
C TYR A 129 13.45 2.83 8.25
N ASP A 130 14.02 1.88 8.96
CA ASP A 130 15.04 2.15 9.98
C ASP A 130 16.41 2.53 9.36
N HIS A 131 16.82 1.78 8.33
CA HIS A 131 18.13 1.95 7.71
C HIS A 131 18.08 1.83 6.19
N PRO A 132 17.32 2.70 5.49
CA PRO A 132 17.24 2.66 4.03
C PRO A 132 18.59 3.03 3.42
N ARG A 133 18.96 2.39 2.30
CA ARG A 133 20.19 2.66 1.57
C ARG A 133 19.95 2.67 0.07
N GLY A 134 20.48 3.69 -0.61
CA GLY A 134 20.42 3.79 -2.06
C GLY A 134 19.01 4.07 -2.58
N THR A 135 18.59 3.33 -3.58
CA THR A 135 17.25 3.46 -4.17
C THR A 135 16.29 2.48 -3.52
N MET A 136 15.19 3.01 -3.06
CA MET A 136 14.10 2.30 -2.39
C MET A 136 12.82 2.43 -3.18
N GLU A 137 11.92 1.48 -3.02
CA GLU A 137 10.55 1.51 -3.53
C GLU A 137 9.57 1.43 -2.37
N THR A 138 8.58 2.31 -2.37
CA THR A 138 7.48 2.30 -1.40
C THR A 138 6.17 2.28 -2.15
N ASN A 139 5.32 1.31 -1.82
CA ASN A 139 4.03 1.13 -2.46
C ASN A 139 2.92 1.58 -1.52
N PHE A 140 1.95 2.34 -2.05
CA PHE A 140 0.72 2.68 -1.36
C PHE A 140 -0.48 2.27 -2.21
N GLN A 141 -1.55 1.91 -1.52
CA GLN A 141 -2.78 1.47 -2.16
C GLN A 141 -3.98 2.18 -1.53
N VAL A 142 -4.91 2.60 -2.37
CA VAL A 142 -6.24 3.11 -2.00
C VAL A 142 -7.24 2.28 -2.78
N ILE A 143 -7.63 1.15 -2.19
CA ILE A 143 -8.38 0.07 -2.86
C ILE A 143 -9.55 -0.42 -2.02
N GLY A 144 -10.37 -1.27 -2.61
CA GLY A 144 -11.50 -1.91 -1.92
C GLY A 144 -12.48 -0.88 -1.37
N ASP A 145 -12.89 -1.06 -0.13
CA ASP A 145 -13.86 -0.20 0.53
C ASP A 145 -13.44 1.26 0.61
N ASP A 146 -12.15 1.54 0.89
CA ASP A 146 -11.61 2.90 0.90
C ASP A 146 -11.83 3.61 -0.46
N TYR A 147 -11.69 2.87 -1.57
CA TYR A 147 -11.88 3.43 -2.90
C TYR A 147 -13.35 3.50 -3.29
N ILE A 148 -14.14 2.49 -2.94
CA ILE A 148 -15.56 2.39 -3.36
C ILE A 148 -16.40 3.42 -2.63
N GLN A 149 -16.19 3.62 -1.34
CA GLN A 149 -16.95 4.54 -0.49
C GLN A 149 -16.48 5.99 -0.65
N ASP A 150 -15.17 6.21 -0.55
CA ASP A 150 -14.58 7.55 -0.52
C ASP A 150 -14.25 8.09 -1.92
N GLY A 151 -14.34 7.23 -2.94
CA GLY A 151 -14.15 7.60 -4.34
C GLY A 151 -12.68 7.64 -4.78
N ARG A 152 -12.47 8.15 -5.99
CA ARG A 152 -11.14 8.23 -6.61
C ARG A 152 -10.23 9.21 -5.86
N VAL A 153 -8.95 8.90 -5.80
CA VAL A 153 -7.93 9.89 -5.42
C VAL A 153 -7.88 10.96 -6.51
N ILE A 154 -8.08 12.21 -6.11
CA ILE A 154 -8.10 13.38 -7.00
C ILE A 154 -6.83 14.22 -6.89
N ALA A 155 -6.19 14.21 -5.72
CA ALA A 155 -4.92 14.88 -5.49
C ALA A 155 -4.11 14.11 -4.45
N TRP A 156 -2.78 14.14 -4.59
CA TRP A 156 -1.90 13.47 -3.66
C TRP A 156 -0.54 14.19 -3.55
N ARG A 157 0.15 13.98 -2.42
CA ARG A 157 1.55 14.28 -2.25
C ARG A 157 2.26 13.16 -1.46
N ALA A 158 3.53 12.99 -1.71
CA ALA A 158 4.39 12.11 -0.94
C ALA A 158 5.55 12.88 -0.32
N LEU A 159 5.84 12.58 0.93
CA LEU A 159 6.82 13.25 1.76
C LEU A 159 7.86 12.25 2.23
N LEU A 160 9.14 12.60 2.15
CA LEU A 160 10.20 11.92 2.87
C LEU A 160 10.44 12.68 4.17
N ILE A 161 10.31 11.98 5.29
CA ILE A 161 10.43 12.54 6.63
C ILE A 161 11.63 11.89 7.31
N SER A 162 12.54 12.73 7.83
CA SER A 162 13.67 12.30 8.63
C SER A 162 13.85 13.26 9.80
N GLU A 163 14.11 12.75 10.99
CA GLU A 163 14.29 13.53 12.22
C GLU A 163 13.13 14.54 12.47
N GLY A 164 11.89 14.15 12.16
CA GLY A 164 10.71 14.99 12.33
C GLY A 164 10.60 16.18 11.37
N LYS A 165 11.34 16.16 10.24
CA LYS A 165 11.33 17.20 9.22
C LYS A 165 11.03 16.60 7.85
N ILE A 166 10.35 17.38 7.00
CA ILE A 166 10.15 17.02 5.59
C ILE A 166 11.42 17.32 4.82
N VAL A 167 12.14 16.28 4.41
CA VAL A 167 13.44 16.37 3.71
C VAL A 167 13.31 16.17 2.19
N GLY A 168 12.20 15.62 1.72
CA GLY A 168 11.89 15.45 0.30
C GLY A 168 10.39 15.49 0.05
N LEU A 169 9.98 15.97 -1.13
CA LEU A 169 8.58 16.17 -1.49
C LEU A 169 8.37 15.87 -2.97
N THR A 170 7.26 15.23 -3.28
CA THR A 170 6.67 15.15 -4.63
C THR A 170 5.15 15.19 -4.52
N GLN A 171 4.48 15.78 -5.51
CA GLN A 171 3.01 15.93 -5.47
C GLN A 171 2.40 15.90 -6.85
N SER A 172 1.10 15.60 -6.90
CA SER A 172 0.29 15.73 -8.10
C SER A 172 0.00 17.19 -8.42
N TYR A 173 -0.29 17.49 -9.69
CA TYR A 173 -0.61 18.84 -10.15
C TYR A 173 -1.81 19.48 -9.41
N LEU A 174 -2.76 18.66 -8.95
CA LEU A 174 -3.99 19.13 -8.29
C LEU A 174 -3.88 19.23 -6.77
N TRP A 175 -2.67 19.10 -6.21
CA TRP A 175 -2.49 19.13 -4.75
C TRP A 175 -2.62 20.55 -4.17
N ASP A 176 -2.38 21.60 -4.92
CA ASP A 176 -2.37 23.01 -4.45
C ASP A 176 -3.70 23.49 -3.90
#